data_790a69f3789bdda820dc0a84d41fdc74
#
_entry.id   790a69f3789bdda820dc0a84d41fdc74
#
_cell.length_a   1.000
_cell.length_b   1.000
_cell.length_c   1.000
_cell.angle_alpha   90.00
_cell.angle_beta   90.00
_cell.angle_gamma   90.00
#
_symmetry.space_group_name_H-M   'P 1'
#
loop_
_entity.id
_entity.type
_entity.pdbx_description
1 polymer ?
#
loop_
_entity_poly.entity_id
_entity_poly.type
_entity_poly.pdbx_seq_one_letter_code
_entity_poly.pdbx_strand_id
1 'polypeptide(L)'
;MIQTRESIMEQIEADRHLKSMFEQWGENHRQEFLDFCTGVRGVKPMYDFISKEILNPETVPERIDELLSLLLGQEVHIIEVLPGDSTRIADETSLVIMDIVVQLKDGSIANLEIQKIGYKFPGERSACYSADLLLRQYKRVRSKRKKKFVYKDIKEVYTIVLFEQSTSAFHQFPDTYLHYFEQKSNTGIEINLLQKYLFVPLDIFREIQQNKHIRIENRLEAWLVFLNMDEPEAVISIIEKYSDFKAMYGQIYEICRNIEEVMGMFSKELRELDRNTVQLMIDEMQEELNQVKRKVEEEKQKAEEEKQKAEEERQKAERKEQELEETRQAYEKALKRIEELERTS
;
A
#
# COMPACT_ATOMS: atom_id res chain seq x y z
N MET A 1 35.77 -13.29 -10.83
CA MET A 1 36.12 -12.36 -11.94
C MET A 1 34.84 -11.60 -12.26
N ILE A 2 34.86 -10.28 -12.34
CA ILE A 2 33.70 -9.46 -12.72
C ILE A 2 33.35 -9.83 -14.18
N GLN A 3 32.08 -10.12 -14.45
CA GLN A 3 31.61 -10.39 -15.82
C GLN A 3 31.59 -9.07 -16.60
N THR A 4 32.08 -9.11 -17.83
CA THR A 4 31.97 -7.94 -18.72
C THR A 4 30.65 -7.98 -19.48
N ARG A 5 30.18 -6.83 -19.94
CA ARG A 5 28.96 -6.72 -20.75
C ARG A 5 29.03 -7.60 -22.00
N GLU A 6 30.20 -7.64 -22.65
CA GLU A 6 30.46 -8.48 -23.81
C GLU A 6 30.28 -9.96 -23.49
N SER A 7 30.88 -10.43 -22.38
CA SER A 7 30.77 -11.83 -21.95
C SER A 7 29.35 -12.23 -21.62
N ILE A 8 28.55 -11.34 -21.01
CA ILE A 8 27.14 -11.58 -20.72
C ILE A 8 26.32 -11.66 -22.02
N MET A 9 26.56 -10.72 -22.93
CA MET A 9 25.88 -10.70 -24.24
C MET A 9 26.22 -11.94 -25.08
N GLU A 10 27.47 -12.40 -25.08
CA GLU A 10 27.87 -13.65 -25.73
C GLU A 10 27.13 -14.87 -25.18
N GLN A 11 26.94 -14.97 -23.87
CA GLN A 11 26.15 -16.03 -23.24
C GLN A 11 24.68 -15.96 -23.65
N ILE A 12 24.09 -14.75 -23.66
CA ILE A 12 22.68 -14.54 -24.05
C ILE A 12 22.49 -14.90 -25.54
N GLU A 13 23.39 -14.48 -26.42
CA GLU A 13 23.29 -14.72 -27.86
C GLU A 13 23.54 -16.18 -28.23
N ALA A 14 24.34 -16.91 -27.45
CA ALA A 14 24.58 -18.33 -27.64
C ALA A 14 23.35 -19.23 -27.35
N ASP A 15 22.43 -18.75 -26.51
CA ASP A 15 21.22 -19.48 -26.13
C ASP A 15 19.97 -18.81 -26.71
N ARG A 16 19.20 -19.56 -27.52
CA ARG A 16 17.98 -19.03 -28.17
C ARG A 16 16.90 -18.64 -27.17
N HIS A 17 16.82 -19.32 -26.04
CA HIS A 17 15.83 -19.06 -25.01
C HIS A 17 16.17 -17.76 -24.26
N LEU A 18 17.44 -17.60 -23.85
CA LEU A 18 17.91 -16.38 -23.20
C LEU A 18 17.79 -15.17 -24.13
N LYS A 19 18.18 -15.33 -25.40
CA LYS A 19 18.02 -14.27 -26.40
C LYS A 19 16.57 -13.83 -26.56
N SER A 20 15.64 -14.77 -26.67
CA SER A 20 14.22 -14.47 -26.79
C SER A 20 13.66 -13.75 -25.54
N MET A 21 14.07 -14.15 -24.34
CA MET A 21 13.70 -13.46 -23.12
C MET A 21 14.24 -12.02 -23.08
N PHE A 22 15.51 -11.83 -23.40
CA PHE A 22 16.14 -10.53 -23.41
C PHE A 22 15.53 -9.57 -24.41
N GLU A 23 15.17 -10.06 -25.59
CA GLU A 23 14.50 -9.26 -26.63
C GLU A 23 13.08 -8.82 -26.25
N GLN A 24 12.39 -9.57 -25.40
CA GLN A 24 11.07 -9.20 -24.88
C GLN A 24 11.09 -8.05 -23.87
N TRP A 25 12.23 -7.81 -23.23
CA TRP A 25 12.34 -6.72 -22.25
C TRP A 25 12.44 -5.36 -22.95
N GLY A 26 11.88 -4.33 -22.30
CA GLY A 26 12.11 -2.94 -22.69
C GLY A 26 13.57 -2.53 -22.53
N GLU A 27 14.00 -1.50 -23.25
CA GLU A 27 15.39 -1.02 -23.24
C GLU A 27 15.91 -0.73 -21.83
N ASN A 28 15.09 -0.10 -20.99
CA ASN A 28 15.45 0.22 -19.60
C ASN A 28 15.73 -1.05 -18.77
N HIS A 29 14.91 -2.09 -18.90
CA HIS A 29 15.10 -3.33 -18.18
C HIS A 29 16.31 -4.13 -18.67
N ARG A 30 16.61 -4.07 -19.99
CA ARG A 30 17.84 -4.65 -20.53
C ARG A 30 19.07 -3.97 -19.96
N GLN A 31 19.06 -2.64 -19.92
CA GLN A 31 20.16 -1.86 -19.35
C GLN A 31 20.32 -2.14 -17.87
N GLU A 32 19.24 -2.12 -17.10
CA GLU A 32 19.23 -2.42 -15.68
C GLU A 32 19.82 -3.81 -15.39
N PHE A 33 19.38 -4.84 -16.13
CA PHE A 33 19.93 -6.19 -16.03
C PHE A 33 21.43 -6.24 -16.26
N LEU A 34 21.92 -5.61 -17.32
CA LEU A 34 23.33 -5.56 -17.65
C LEU A 34 24.15 -4.80 -16.60
N ASP A 35 23.62 -3.70 -16.09
CA ASP A 35 24.27 -2.87 -15.07
C ASP A 35 24.46 -3.62 -13.76
N PHE A 36 23.46 -4.37 -13.28
CA PHE A 36 23.62 -5.13 -12.07
C PHE A 36 24.46 -6.41 -12.26
N CYS A 37 24.39 -7.11 -13.40
CA CYS A 37 25.23 -8.28 -13.67
C CYS A 37 26.71 -7.91 -13.86
N THR A 38 27.00 -6.72 -14.35
CA THR A 38 28.38 -6.21 -14.49
C THR A 38 28.89 -5.49 -13.23
N GLY A 39 28.02 -5.21 -12.27
CA GLY A 39 28.37 -4.44 -11.07
C GLY A 39 28.58 -2.95 -11.31
N VAL A 40 28.12 -2.40 -12.43
CA VAL A 40 28.09 -0.95 -12.69
C VAL A 40 27.14 -0.25 -11.73
N ARG A 41 26.03 -0.92 -11.40
CA ARG A 41 25.13 -0.54 -10.32
C ARG A 41 24.95 -1.70 -9.34
N GLY A 42 24.50 -1.40 -8.11
CA GLY A 42 24.04 -2.42 -7.19
C GLY A 42 22.79 -3.11 -7.70
N VAL A 43 22.44 -4.25 -7.13
CA VAL A 43 21.13 -4.87 -7.32
C VAL A 43 20.23 -4.40 -6.19
N LYS A 44 19.03 -3.99 -6.49
CA LYS A 44 18.04 -3.64 -5.46
C LYS A 44 17.63 -4.91 -4.70
N PRO A 45 17.90 -5.01 -3.40
CA PRO A 45 17.47 -6.16 -2.62
C PRO A 45 15.95 -6.31 -2.51
N MET A 46 15.18 -5.31 -2.94
CA MET A 46 13.71 -5.36 -3.02
C MET A 46 13.16 -6.22 -4.16
N TYR A 47 13.99 -6.69 -5.10
CA TYR A 47 13.55 -7.73 -6.00
C TYR A 47 13.20 -9.00 -5.22
N ASP A 48 12.03 -9.57 -5.51
CA ASP A 48 11.49 -10.70 -4.77
C ASP A 48 12.48 -11.88 -4.66
N PHE A 49 13.19 -12.18 -5.73
CA PHE A 49 14.19 -13.24 -5.75
C PHE A 49 15.46 -12.92 -4.93
N ILE A 50 15.82 -11.62 -4.77
CA ILE A 50 16.93 -11.19 -3.93
C ILE A 50 16.49 -11.12 -2.46
N SER A 51 15.35 -10.50 -2.19
CA SER A 51 14.85 -10.37 -0.82
C SER A 51 14.63 -11.71 -0.14
N LYS A 52 14.08 -12.70 -0.86
CA LYS A 52 13.87 -14.06 -0.37
C LYS A 52 15.15 -14.79 0.00
N GLU A 53 16.27 -14.49 -0.67
CA GLU A 53 17.57 -15.07 -0.34
C GLU A 53 18.27 -14.30 0.78
N ILE A 54 18.32 -12.98 0.68
CA ILE A 54 19.09 -12.15 1.63
C ILE A 54 18.37 -12.00 2.97
N LEU A 55 17.04 -11.95 2.96
CA LEU A 55 16.19 -11.80 4.15
C LEU A 55 15.49 -13.11 4.53
N ASN A 56 16.04 -14.26 4.15
CA ASN A 56 15.44 -15.55 4.47
C ASN A 56 15.52 -15.84 5.99
N PRO A 57 14.38 -15.83 6.69
CA PRO A 57 14.39 -16.03 8.14
C PRO A 57 14.72 -17.47 8.57
N GLU A 58 14.71 -18.44 7.63
CA GLU A 58 15.08 -19.83 7.93
C GLU A 58 16.59 -20.04 7.88
N THR A 59 17.30 -19.28 7.05
CA THR A 59 18.75 -19.43 6.85
C THR A 59 19.58 -18.37 7.57
N VAL A 60 19.04 -17.14 7.68
CA VAL A 60 19.73 -15.98 8.28
C VAL A 60 18.78 -15.18 9.17
N PRO A 61 18.18 -15.80 10.20
CA PRO A 61 17.17 -15.17 11.06
C PRO A 61 17.66 -13.88 11.71
N GLU A 62 18.96 -13.76 12.00
CA GLU A 62 19.57 -12.59 12.63
C GLU A 62 19.39 -11.30 11.81
N ARG A 63 19.28 -11.38 10.51
CA ARG A 63 19.05 -10.21 9.65
C ARG A 63 17.65 -9.65 9.83
N ILE A 64 16.67 -10.53 9.88
CA ILE A 64 15.27 -10.16 10.11
C ILE A 64 15.06 -9.74 11.57
N ASP A 65 15.68 -10.43 12.52
CA ASP A 65 15.67 -10.03 13.94
C ASP A 65 16.15 -8.58 14.08
N GLU A 66 17.28 -8.24 13.46
CA GLU A 66 17.82 -6.88 13.50
C GLU A 66 16.89 -5.87 12.81
N LEU A 67 16.47 -6.17 11.58
CA LEU A 67 15.61 -5.24 10.82
C LEU A 67 14.28 -4.99 11.55
N LEU A 68 13.62 -6.04 12.04
CA LEU A 68 12.37 -5.91 12.79
C LEU A 68 12.60 -5.19 14.13
N SER A 69 13.70 -5.45 14.83
CA SER A 69 14.03 -4.75 16.07
C SER A 69 14.17 -3.25 15.85
N LEU A 70 14.85 -2.86 14.78
CA LEU A 70 15.04 -1.46 14.42
C LEU A 70 13.73 -0.77 13.99
N LEU A 71 12.90 -1.47 13.20
CA LEU A 71 11.62 -0.94 12.73
C LEU A 71 10.60 -0.80 13.86
N LEU A 72 10.57 -1.75 14.79
CA LEU A 72 9.62 -1.77 15.91
C LEU A 72 10.14 -0.99 17.15
N GLY A 73 11.41 -0.57 17.14
CA GLY A 73 12.02 0.14 18.26
C GLY A 73 12.16 -0.69 19.55
N GLN A 74 12.15 -2.01 19.43
CA GLN A 74 12.28 -2.96 20.53
C GLN A 74 13.03 -4.22 20.08
N GLU A 75 13.74 -4.86 21.00
CA GLU A 75 14.44 -6.12 20.70
C GLU A 75 13.43 -7.23 20.42
N VAL A 76 13.52 -7.84 19.24
CA VAL A 76 12.69 -8.97 18.83
C VAL A 76 13.56 -10.16 18.41
N HIS A 77 13.07 -11.37 18.65
CA HIS A 77 13.69 -12.60 18.20
C HIS A 77 12.65 -13.49 17.54
N ILE A 78 12.95 -13.95 16.35
CA ILE A 78 12.13 -14.90 15.60
C ILE A 78 12.32 -16.29 16.22
N ILE A 79 11.20 -16.99 16.45
CA ILE A 79 11.23 -18.38 16.91
C ILE A 79 10.63 -19.35 15.88
N GLU A 80 9.85 -18.86 14.95
CA GLU A 80 9.16 -19.68 13.95
C GLU A 80 8.83 -18.84 12.71
N VAL A 81 9.10 -19.38 11.53
CA VAL A 81 8.61 -18.85 10.26
C VAL A 81 7.24 -19.43 10.00
N LEU A 82 6.27 -18.58 9.71
CA LEU A 82 4.89 -19.00 9.48
C LEU A 82 4.57 -19.00 7.98
N PRO A 83 3.69 -19.92 7.53
CA PRO A 83 3.25 -19.89 6.14
C PRO A 83 2.69 -18.53 5.72
N GLY A 84 3.22 -17.97 4.64
CA GLY A 84 2.72 -16.72 4.04
C GLY A 84 1.36 -16.89 3.34
N ASP A 85 0.98 -18.14 2.99
CA ASP A 85 -0.27 -18.41 2.30
C ASP A 85 -1.46 -18.06 3.19
N SER A 86 -2.17 -17.00 2.84
CA SER A 86 -3.50 -16.77 3.36
C SER A 86 -4.40 -17.93 2.92
N THR A 87 -5.25 -18.43 3.79
CA THR A 87 -6.40 -19.22 3.36
C THR A 87 -7.09 -18.40 2.29
N ARG A 88 -7.15 -18.96 1.05
CA ARG A 88 -7.82 -18.32 -0.09
C ARG A 88 -9.20 -17.85 0.34
N ILE A 89 -9.32 -16.58 0.68
CA ILE A 89 -10.59 -15.93 0.88
C ILE A 89 -11.00 -15.48 -0.52
N ALA A 90 -11.90 -16.26 -1.11
CA ALA A 90 -12.48 -16.12 -2.45
C ALA A 90 -11.49 -16.25 -3.63
N ASP A 91 -12.06 -16.60 -4.79
CA ASP A 91 -11.48 -16.86 -6.11
C ASP A 91 -10.71 -15.67 -6.73
N GLU A 92 -10.15 -14.80 -5.94
CA GLU A 92 -9.35 -13.68 -6.43
C GLU A 92 -7.95 -14.17 -6.77
N THR A 93 -7.63 -14.09 -8.03
CA THR A 93 -6.31 -14.28 -8.64
C THR A 93 -5.25 -13.27 -8.16
N SER A 94 -5.57 -12.44 -7.21
CA SER A 94 -4.66 -11.56 -6.49
C SER A 94 -3.87 -12.41 -5.49
N LEU A 95 -2.73 -12.89 -5.91
CA LEU A 95 -1.72 -13.54 -5.07
C LEU A 95 -1.22 -12.53 -4.03
N VAL A 96 -1.85 -12.58 -2.87
CA VAL A 96 -1.33 -11.96 -1.67
C VAL A 96 -0.26 -12.89 -1.13
N ILE A 97 0.94 -12.72 -1.60
CA ILE A 97 2.11 -13.33 -0.99
C ILE A 97 2.53 -12.36 0.10
N MET A 98 2.27 -12.71 1.35
CA MET A 98 2.94 -12.09 2.49
C MET A 98 4.40 -12.54 2.45
N ASP A 99 5.32 -11.59 2.29
CA ASP A 99 6.70 -11.95 2.00
C ASP A 99 7.37 -12.68 3.17
N ILE A 100 7.24 -12.17 4.38
CA ILE A 100 7.87 -12.76 5.57
C ILE A 100 6.89 -12.68 6.74
N VAL A 101 6.41 -13.84 7.20
CA VAL A 101 5.56 -13.94 8.40
C VAL A 101 6.31 -14.75 9.46
N VAL A 102 6.53 -14.14 10.61
CA VAL A 102 7.31 -14.75 11.69
C VAL A 102 6.60 -14.62 13.04
N GLN A 103 6.82 -15.61 13.90
CA GLN A 103 6.44 -15.53 15.30
C GLN A 103 7.62 -15.08 16.13
N LEU A 104 7.40 -14.08 16.97
CA LEU A 104 8.38 -13.52 17.87
C LEU A 104 8.39 -14.26 19.22
N LYS A 105 9.46 -14.11 20.00
CA LYS A 105 9.70 -14.79 21.28
C LYS A 105 8.60 -14.50 22.32
N ASP A 106 8.01 -13.32 22.31
CA ASP A 106 6.90 -12.94 23.19
C ASP A 106 5.55 -13.54 22.77
N GLY A 107 5.50 -14.18 21.59
CA GLY A 107 4.33 -14.80 21.00
C GLY A 107 3.57 -13.94 20.01
N SER A 108 3.98 -12.68 19.80
CA SER A 108 3.45 -11.81 18.76
C SER A 108 3.81 -12.30 17.36
N ILE A 109 3.13 -11.80 16.35
CA ILE A 109 3.40 -12.10 14.94
C ILE A 109 3.83 -10.82 14.25
N ALA A 110 4.90 -10.88 13.46
CA ALA A 110 5.28 -9.83 12.54
C ALA A 110 5.13 -10.31 11.09
N ASN A 111 4.48 -9.49 10.27
CA ASN A 111 4.45 -9.62 8.83
C ASN A 111 5.24 -8.45 8.23
N LEU A 112 6.28 -8.76 7.47
CA LEU A 112 7.04 -7.80 6.68
C LEU A 112 6.70 -8.01 5.21
N GLU A 113 6.16 -7.00 4.58
CA GLU A 113 5.73 -7.00 3.18
C GLU A 113 6.50 -5.95 2.39
N ILE A 114 7.01 -6.32 1.23
CA ILE A 114 7.65 -5.41 0.27
C ILE A 114 6.66 -5.15 -0.85
N GLN A 115 6.30 -3.89 -1.03
CA GLN A 115 5.30 -3.48 -2.01
C GLN A 115 5.92 -2.52 -3.03
N LYS A 116 6.07 -2.97 -4.28
CA LYS A 116 6.75 -2.21 -5.33
C LYS A 116 5.92 -1.04 -5.86
N ILE A 117 4.62 -1.22 -5.95
CA ILE A 117 3.68 -0.19 -6.41
C ILE A 117 2.72 0.08 -5.26
N GLY A 118 2.54 1.36 -4.91
CA GLY A 118 1.55 1.78 -3.95
C GLY A 118 0.14 1.46 -4.46
N TYR A 119 -0.53 0.48 -3.86
CA TYR A 119 -1.95 0.29 -4.13
C TYR A 119 -2.74 1.47 -3.60
N LYS A 120 -3.86 1.79 -4.27
CA LYS A 120 -4.72 2.91 -3.89
C LYS A 120 -5.32 2.77 -2.49
N PHE A 121 -5.43 1.53 -1.99
CA PHE A 121 -6.02 1.17 -0.70
C PHE A 121 -5.05 0.39 0.20
N PRO A 122 -3.87 0.96 0.55
CA PRO A 122 -2.89 0.23 1.34
C PRO A 122 -3.39 -0.10 2.76
N GLY A 123 -4.26 0.74 3.31
CA GLY A 123 -4.84 0.57 4.64
C GLY A 123 -5.79 -0.64 4.69
N GLU A 124 -6.73 -0.72 3.77
CA GLU A 124 -7.72 -1.79 3.69
C GLU A 124 -7.06 -3.15 3.47
N ARG A 125 -6.09 -3.21 2.57
CA ARG A 125 -5.32 -4.43 2.30
C ARG A 125 -4.55 -4.88 3.53
N SER A 126 -3.79 -3.99 4.16
CA SER A 126 -3.02 -4.30 5.37
C SER A 126 -3.93 -4.71 6.54
N ALA A 127 -5.12 -4.10 6.65
CA ALA A 127 -6.11 -4.48 7.66
C ALA A 127 -6.62 -5.92 7.45
N CYS A 128 -6.89 -6.33 6.22
CA CYS A 128 -7.28 -7.71 5.89
C CYS A 128 -6.19 -8.71 6.26
N TYR A 129 -4.92 -8.42 5.97
CA TYR A 129 -3.80 -9.29 6.34
C TYR A 129 -3.62 -9.41 7.83
N SER A 130 -3.63 -8.27 8.52
CA SER A 130 -3.55 -8.24 9.97
C SER A 130 -4.68 -9.03 10.63
N ALA A 131 -5.91 -8.94 10.10
CA ALA A 131 -7.06 -9.69 10.58
C ALA A 131 -6.90 -11.21 10.38
N ASP A 132 -6.43 -11.64 9.19
CA ASP A 132 -6.16 -13.05 8.92
C ASP A 132 -5.10 -13.62 9.88
N LEU A 133 -3.99 -12.91 10.07
CA LEU A 133 -2.92 -13.31 10.99
C LEU A 133 -3.43 -13.39 12.44
N LEU A 134 -4.25 -12.44 12.86
CA LEU A 134 -4.86 -12.46 14.21
C LEU A 134 -5.77 -13.66 14.40
N LEU A 135 -6.59 -14.01 13.40
CA LEU A 135 -7.45 -15.18 13.44
C LEU A 135 -6.66 -16.50 13.39
N ARG A 136 -5.57 -16.57 12.63
CA ARG A 136 -4.66 -17.72 12.63
C ARG A 136 -3.99 -17.89 13.98
N GLN A 137 -3.50 -16.81 14.59
CA GLN A 137 -2.94 -16.83 15.93
C GLN A 137 -3.97 -17.34 16.95
N TYR A 138 -5.20 -16.80 16.93
CA TYR A 138 -6.29 -17.26 17.78
C TYR A 138 -6.53 -18.77 17.67
N LYS A 139 -6.69 -19.29 16.44
CA LYS A 139 -6.91 -20.72 16.19
C LYS A 139 -5.74 -21.56 16.75
N ARG A 140 -4.50 -21.16 16.50
CA ARG A 140 -3.29 -21.86 16.94
C ARG A 140 -3.16 -21.87 18.47
N VAL A 141 -3.29 -20.72 19.11
CA VAL A 141 -3.16 -20.59 20.57
C VAL A 141 -4.28 -21.36 21.27
N ARG A 142 -5.52 -21.24 20.78
CA ARG A 142 -6.66 -21.99 21.32
C ARG A 142 -6.49 -23.50 21.19
N SER A 143 -5.99 -23.98 20.06
CA SER A 143 -5.70 -25.42 19.85
C SER A 143 -4.63 -25.92 20.81
N LYS A 144 -3.53 -25.16 21.01
CA LYS A 144 -2.45 -25.51 21.94
C LYS A 144 -2.89 -25.49 23.40
N ARG A 145 -3.63 -24.45 23.82
CA ARG A 145 -4.06 -24.24 25.24
C ARG A 145 -5.31 -24.99 25.62
N LYS A 146 -6.17 -25.34 24.67
CA LYS A 146 -7.44 -26.05 24.89
C LYS A 146 -8.30 -25.40 26.00
N LYS A 147 -8.63 -26.15 27.07
CA LYS A 147 -9.42 -25.64 28.19
C LYS A 147 -8.75 -24.54 29.04
N LYS A 148 -7.42 -24.36 28.88
CA LYS A 148 -6.64 -23.32 29.59
C LYS A 148 -6.50 -22.02 28.79
N PHE A 149 -7.12 -21.94 27.61
CA PHE A 149 -7.08 -20.75 26.76
C PHE A 149 -7.83 -19.59 27.45
N VAL A 150 -7.19 -18.42 27.42
CA VAL A 150 -7.78 -17.12 27.74
C VAL A 150 -7.41 -16.11 26.63
N TYR A 151 -8.27 -15.11 26.38
CA TYR A 151 -8.02 -14.13 25.31
C TYR A 151 -6.71 -13.33 25.48
N LYS A 152 -6.21 -13.17 26.71
CA LYS A 152 -4.89 -12.58 27.02
C LYS A 152 -3.69 -13.38 26.49
N ASP A 153 -3.91 -14.63 26.08
CA ASP A 153 -2.86 -15.45 25.45
C ASP A 153 -2.57 -15.03 24.00
N ILE A 154 -3.48 -14.27 23.38
CA ILE A 154 -3.30 -13.70 22.05
C ILE A 154 -2.43 -12.47 22.19
N LYS A 155 -1.42 -12.34 21.31
CA LYS A 155 -0.46 -11.26 21.29
C LYS A 155 -0.63 -10.38 20.06
N GLU A 156 0.12 -9.30 20.00
CA GLU A 156 0.07 -8.34 18.92
C GLU A 156 0.38 -8.98 17.55
N VAL A 157 -0.20 -8.38 16.53
CA VAL A 157 0.14 -8.60 15.12
C VAL A 157 0.67 -7.30 14.57
N TYR A 158 1.94 -7.31 14.18
CA TYR A 158 2.61 -6.20 13.53
C TYR A 158 2.56 -6.41 12.01
N THR A 159 1.95 -5.49 11.29
CA THR A 159 1.94 -5.47 9.83
C THR A 159 2.85 -4.33 9.36
N ILE A 160 3.98 -4.68 8.79
CA ILE A 160 5.02 -3.76 8.34
C ILE A 160 5.03 -3.81 6.82
N VAL A 161 4.88 -2.66 6.17
CA VAL A 161 4.89 -2.55 4.71
C VAL A 161 5.96 -1.57 4.27
N LEU A 162 6.89 -2.05 3.47
CA LEU A 162 7.91 -1.25 2.80
C LEU A 162 7.40 -0.92 1.39
N PHE A 163 7.13 0.36 1.11
CA PHE A 163 6.68 0.81 -0.21
C PHE A 163 7.88 1.28 -1.03
N GLU A 164 8.17 0.64 -2.16
CA GLU A 164 9.14 1.18 -3.13
C GLU A 164 8.61 2.46 -3.77
N GLN A 165 7.30 2.50 -4.06
CA GLN A 165 6.57 3.69 -4.44
C GLN A 165 5.32 3.79 -3.57
N SER A 166 5.19 4.88 -2.83
CA SER A 166 4.08 5.10 -1.92
C SER A 166 2.95 5.91 -2.55
N THR A 167 1.79 5.93 -1.89
CA THR A 167 0.64 6.72 -2.35
C THR A 167 0.80 8.20 -2.00
N SER A 168 0.06 9.07 -2.70
CA SER A 168 0.07 10.53 -2.49
C SER A 168 -0.24 10.96 -1.04
N ALA A 169 -0.90 10.11 -0.25
CA ALA A 169 -1.18 10.39 1.15
C ALA A 169 0.10 10.53 1.98
N PHE A 170 1.13 9.71 1.70
CA PHE A 170 2.42 9.79 2.39
C PHE A 170 3.23 11.01 1.96
N HIS A 171 3.12 11.44 0.70
CA HIS A 171 3.83 12.61 0.17
C HIS A 171 3.38 13.95 0.79
N GLN A 172 2.30 13.94 1.59
CA GLN A 172 1.96 15.09 2.44
C GLN A 172 2.95 15.28 3.61
N PHE A 173 3.80 14.28 3.87
CA PHE A 173 4.80 14.27 4.94
C PHE A 173 6.20 13.98 4.37
N PRO A 174 6.78 14.89 3.56
CA PRO A 174 8.01 14.63 2.79
C PRO A 174 9.27 14.42 3.66
N ASP A 175 9.20 14.78 4.94
CA ASP A 175 10.30 14.62 5.91
C ASP A 175 10.12 13.41 6.84
N THR A 176 9.09 12.56 6.58
CA THR A 176 8.74 11.43 7.46
C THR A 176 8.63 10.15 6.65
N TYR A 177 9.42 9.14 7.02
CA TYR A 177 9.44 7.83 6.37
C TYR A 177 9.05 6.67 7.29
N LEU A 178 8.58 6.93 8.51
CA LEU A 178 8.05 5.93 9.44
C LEU A 178 6.67 6.38 9.90
N HIS A 179 5.64 5.67 9.49
CA HIS A 179 4.26 5.97 9.85
C HIS A 179 3.66 4.83 10.66
N TYR A 180 3.46 5.08 11.95
CA TYR A 180 2.86 4.13 12.89
C TYR A 180 1.37 4.36 13.00
N PHE A 181 0.58 3.29 12.85
CA PHE A 181 -0.87 3.33 13.00
C PHE A 181 -1.33 2.36 14.08
N GLU A 182 -2.20 2.84 14.93
CA GLU A 182 -2.88 2.08 15.96
C GLU A 182 -4.31 2.61 16.16
N GLN A 183 -5.17 1.78 16.74
CA GLN A 183 -6.53 2.19 17.01
C GLN A 183 -6.57 3.09 18.25
N LYS A 184 -7.33 4.19 18.16
CA LYS A 184 -7.54 5.14 19.26
C LYS A 184 -9.01 5.33 19.56
N SER A 185 -9.35 5.43 20.84
CA SER A 185 -10.68 5.78 21.29
C SER A 185 -10.91 7.30 21.18
N ASN A 186 -12.13 7.72 20.82
CA ASN A 186 -12.56 9.12 20.84
C ASN A 186 -12.68 9.70 22.27
N THR A 187 -12.69 8.84 23.30
CA THR A 187 -12.80 9.22 24.71
C THR A 187 -11.48 9.17 25.48
N GLY A 188 -10.38 8.73 24.81
CA GLY A 188 -9.08 8.56 25.45
C GLY A 188 -8.92 7.25 26.24
N ILE A 189 -9.90 6.33 26.19
CA ILE A 189 -9.74 4.99 26.78
C ILE A 189 -8.69 4.22 25.99
N GLU A 190 -7.68 3.72 26.67
CA GLU A 190 -6.60 2.91 26.09
C GLU A 190 -6.96 1.43 26.20
N ILE A 191 -7.26 0.82 25.06
CA ILE A 191 -7.49 -0.63 24.92
C ILE A 191 -6.60 -1.12 23.79
N ASN A 192 -5.75 -2.11 24.08
CA ASN A 192 -4.93 -2.74 23.07
C ASN A 192 -5.78 -3.69 22.20
N LEU A 193 -6.02 -3.29 20.95
CA LEU A 193 -6.76 -4.10 19.96
C LEU A 193 -5.85 -5.04 19.15
N LEU A 194 -4.59 -5.18 19.58
CA LEU A 194 -3.59 -6.15 19.09
C LEU A 194 -3.07 -5.93 17.67
N GLN A 195 -3.67 -5.09 16.87
CA GLN A 195 -3.24 -4.83 15.49
C GLN A 195 -2.43 -3.53 15.43
N LYS A 196 -1.18 -3.62 15.01
CA LYS A 196 -0.23 -2.52 14.87
C LYS A 196 0.26 -2.49 13.43
N TYR A 197 0.37 -1.30 12.87
CA TYR A 197 0.83 -1.12 11.49
C TYR A 197 2.01 -0.16 11.45
N LEU A 198 2.98 -0.48 10.62
CA LEU A 198 4.09 0.40 10.29
C LEU A 198 4.23 0.47 8.77
N PHE A 199 4.06 1.65 8.22
CA PHE A 199 4.22 1.92 6.81
C PHE A 199 5.49 2.73 6.58
N VAL A 200 6.32 2.27 5.64
CA VAL A 200 7.64 2.84 5.36
C VAL A 200 7.71 3.20 3.87
N PRO A 201 7.39 4.45 3.50
CA PRO A 201 7.54 4.96 2.14
C PRO A 201 9.03 5.14 1.81
N LEU A 202 9.61 4.18 1.08
CA LEU A 202 11.03 4.17 0.73
C LEU A 202 11.36 5.18 -0.38
N ASP A 203 10.42 5.57 -1.20
CA ASP A 203 10.55 6.68 -2.16
C ASP A 203 10.82 8.01 -1.44
N ILE A 204 10.04 8.33 -0.39
CA ILE A 204 10.27 9.51 0.46
C ILE A 204 11.61 9.39 1.19
N PHE A 205 11.93 8.22 1.75
CA PHE A 205 13.23 8.00 2.39
C PHE A 205 14.40 8.24 1.41
N ARG A 206 14.29 7.76 0.16
CA ARG A 206 15.30 7.99 -0.90
C ARG A 206 15.49 9.47 -1.17
N GLU A 207 14.40 10.24 -1.32
CA GLU A 207 14.47 11.69 -1.52
C GLU A 207 15.17 12.38 -0.35
N ILE A 208 14.85 12.00 0.90
CA ILE A 208 15.52 12.52 2.10
C ILE A 208 17.03 12.25 2.05
N GLN A 209 17.44 11.01 1.70
CA GLN A 209 18.85 10.64 1.63
C GLN A 209 19.59 11.37 0.49
N GLN A 210 18.96 11.50 -0.68
CA GLN A 210 19.52 12.26 -1.81
C GLN A 210 19.73 13.73 -1.44
N ASN A 211 18.79 14.36 -0.76
CA ASN A 211 18.90 15.74 -0.26
C ASN A 211 20.03 15.90 0.79
N LYS A 212 20.33 14.85 1.54
CA LYS A 212 21.44 14.80 2.52
C LYS A 212 22.76 14.29 1.93
N HIS A 213 22.87 14.11 0.61
CA HIS A 213 24.04 13.52 -0.05
C HIS A 213 24.38 12.12 0.50
N ILE A 214 23.37 11.29 0.73
CA ILE A 214 23.46 9.91 1.23
C ILE A 214 24.25 9.87 2.57
N ARG A 215 23.74 10.55 3.58
CA ARG A 215 24.29 10.56 4.92
C ARG A 215 23.54 9.60 5.82
N ILE A 216 24.10 8.42 6.01
CA ILE A 216 23.54 7.38 6.88
C ILE A 216 23.81 7.75 8.34
N GLU A 217 22.79 8.02 9.14
CA GLU A 217 22.95 8.46 10.53
C GLU A 217 22.94 7.29 11.52
N ASN A 218 22.09 6.29 11.29
CA ASN A 218 21.89 5.15 12.18
C ASN A 218 21.77 3.83 11.43
N ARG A 219 21.64 2.73 12.18
CA ARG A 219 21.60 1.36 11.64
C ARG A 219 20.33 1.09 10.83
N LEU A 220 19.17 1.66 11.22
CA LEU A 220 17.92 1.54 10.46
C LEU A 220 18.08 2.18 9.08
N GLU A 221 18.63 3.39 9.02
CA GLU A 221 18.88 4.05 7.73
C GLU A 221 19.82 3.22 6.85
N ALA A 222 20.83 2.55 7.42
CA ALA A 222 21.69 1.65 6.66
C ALA A 222 20.89 0.50 6.02
N TRP A 223 19.98 -0.12 6.75
CA TRP A 223 19.07 -1.13 6.22
C TRP A 223 18.15 -0.58 5.12
N LEU A 224 17.56 0.60 5.33
CA LEU A 224 16.66 1.20 4.34
C LEU A 224 17.41 1.63 3.07
N VAL A 225 18.64 2.16 3.20
CA VAL A 225 19.52 2.43 2.05
C VAL A 225 19.90 1.13 1.33
N PHE A 226 20.31 0.09 2.07
CA PHE A 226 20.63 -1.22 1.50
C PHE A 226 19.47 -1.80 0.68
N LEU A 227 18.24 -1.72 1.18
CA LEU A 227 17.05 -2.29 0.52
C LEU A 227 16.64 -1.49 -0.72
N ASN A 228 16.82 -0.17 -0.72
CA ASN A 228 16.15 0.72 -1.67
C ASN A 228 17.09 1.46 -2.64
N MET A 229 18.39 1.49 -2.35
CA MET A 229 19.35 2.29 -3.16
C MET A 229 20.40 1.38 -3.79
N ASP A 230 20.61 1.56 -5.08
CA ASP A 230 21.53 0.76 -5.91
C ASP A 230 22.70 1.59 -6.49
N GLU A 231 22.77 2.88 -6.13
CA GLU A 231 23.84 3.76 -6.54
C GLU A 231 25.16 3.38 -5.87
N PRO A 232 26.31 3.35 -6.58
CA PRO A 232 27.62 2.99 -6.03
C PRO A 232 27.99 3.80 -4.79
N GLU A 233 27.65 5.07 -4.75
CA GLU A 233 27.92 5.97 -3.61
C GLU A 233 27.18 5.50 -2.34
N ALA A 234 25.94 5.02 -2.49
CA ALA A 234 25.14 4.50 -1.40
C ALA A 234 25.75 3.21 -0.85
N VAL A 235 26.14 2.30 -1.74
CA VAL A 235 26.81 1.04 -1.39
C VAL A 235 28.12 1.29 -0.63
N ILE A 236 28.94 2.22 -1.11
CA ILE A 236 30.20 2.59 -0.46
C ILE A 236 29.94 3.17 0.94
N SER A 237 29.01 4.14 1.03
CA SER A 237 28.66 4.79 2.30
C SER A 237 28.19 3.81 3.38
N ILE A 238 27.42 2.77 3.00
CA ILE A 238 27.01 1.72 3.93
C ILE A 238 28.23 0.90 4.37
N ILE A 239 29.03 0.41 3.44
CA ILE A 239 30.15 -0.51 3.75
C ILE A 239 31.22 0.20 4.59
N GLU A 240 31.47 1.48 4.34
CA GLU A 240 32.41 2.28 5.14
C GLU A 240 31.95 2.42 6.59
N LYS A 241 30.64 2.63 6.82
CA LYS A 241 30.10 2.81 8.17
C LYS A 241 29.77 1.49 8.87
N TYR A 242 29.27 0.51 8.11
CA TYR A 242 28.81 -0.79 8.59
C TYR A 242 29.35 -1.91 7.68
N SER A 243 30.58 -2.34 7.99
CA SER A 243 31.35 -3.28 7.13
C SER A 243 30.72 -4.67 6.94
N ASP A 244 29.82 -5.07 7.82
CA ASP A 244 29.08 -6.35 7.73
C ASP A 244 28.13 -6.40 6.52
N PHE A 245 27.62 -5.27 6.03
CA PHE A 245 26.84 -5.22 4.80
C PHE A 245 27.62 -5.67 3.56
N LYS A 246 28.97 -5.62 3.60
CA LYS A 246 29.81 -6.12 2.52
C LYS A 246 29.54 -7.58 2.20
N ALA A 247 29.27 -8.40 3.23
CA ALA A 247 28.96 -9.80 3.03
C ALA A 247 27.62 -10.01 2.31
N MET A 248 26.61 -9.17 2.61
CA MET A 248 25.30 -9.21 1.94
C MET A 248 25.42 -8.78 0.48
N TYR A 249 26.14 -7.70 0.18
CA TYR A 249 26.41 -7.30 -1.21
C TYR A 249 27.18 -8.38 -1.98
N GLY A 250 28.15 -9.05 -1.33
CA GLY A 250 28.87 -10.18 -1.90
C GLY A 250 27.95 -11.36 -2.24
N GLN A 251 26.99 -11.67 -1.37
CA GLN A 251 25.99 -12.72 -1.60
C GLN A 251 25.08 -12.36 -2.78
N ILE A 252 24.58 -11.11 -2.86
CA ILE A 252 23.80 -10.62 -3.99
C ILE A 252 24.60 -10.76 -5.29
N TYR A 253 25.86 -10.37 -5.28
CA TYR A 253 26.73 -10.49 -6.44
C TYR A 253 26.89 -11.94 -6.91
N GLU A 254 27.05 -12.91 -5.99
CA GLU A 254 27.13 -14.33 -6.34
C GLU A 254 25.82 -14.84 -6.96
N ILE A 255 24.66 -14.40 -6.49
CA ILE A 255 23.36 -14.71 -7.11
C ILE A 255 23.36 -14.22 -8.58
N CYS A 256 23.85 -13.02 -8.84
CA CYS A 256 23.86 -12.41 -10.18
C CYS A 256 24.88 -13.01 -11.15
N ARG A 257 25.71 -13.98 -10.72
CA ARG A 257 26.68 -14.64 -11.60
C ARG A 257 26.09 -15.71 -12.51
N ASN A 258 24.98 -16.29 -12.13
CA ASN A 258 24.28 -17.27 -12.96
C ASN A 258 23.29 -16.54 -13.89
N ILE A 259 23.75 -16.18 -15.09
CA ILE A 259 22.98 -15.38 -16.03
C ILE A 259 21.63 -16.05 -16.40
N GLU A 260 21.62 -17.36 -16.65
CA GLU A 260 20.41 -18.10 -17.00
C GLU A 260 19.36 -18.03 -15.88
N GLU A 261 19.77 -18.33 -14.66
CA GLU A 261 18.88 -18.35 -13.49
C GLU A 261 18.35 -16.94 -13.18
N VAL A 262 19.24 -15.94 -13.18
CA VAL A 262 18.86 -14.54 -12.89
C VAL A 262 17.95 -13.99 -13.98
N MET A 263 18.18 -14.29 -15.26
CA MET A 263 17.27 -13.89 -16.34
C MET A 263 15.88 -14.48 -16.17
N GLY A 264 15.79 -15.76 -15.76
CA GLY A 264 14.52 -16.41 -15.47
C GLY A 264 13.76 -15.72 -14.31
N MET A 265 14.48 -15.44 -13.22
CA MET A 265 13.93 -14.76 -12.05
C MET A 265 13.51 -13.31 -12.35
N PHE A 266 14.36 -12.55 -13.04
CA PHE A 266 14.08 -11.18 -13.43
C PHE A 266 12.90 -11.08 -14.42
N SER A 267 12.79 -12.00 -15.39
CA SER A 267 11.63 -12.06 -16.28
C SER A 267 10.33 -12.36 -15.54
N LYS A 268 10.37 -13.18 -14.49
CA LYS A 268 9.20 -13.43 -13.63
C LYS A 268 8.81 -12.16 -12.87
N GLU A 269 9.78 -11.49 -12.30
CA GLU A 269 9.63 -10.23 -11.58
C GLU A 269 8.95 -9.15 -12.46
N LEU A 270 9.45 -8.95 -13.69
CA LEU A 270 8.88 -7.98 -14.63
C LEU A 270 7.44 -8.30 -14.98
N ARG A 271 7.10 -9.58 -15.19
CA ARG A 271 5.71 -9.99 -15.46
C ARG A 271 4.77 -9.74 -14.28
N GLU A 272 5.26 -9.91 -13.06
CA GLU A 272 4.48 -9.61 -11.85
C GLU A 272 4.28 -8.09 -11.69
N LEU A 273 5.32 -7.31 -11.98
CA LEU A 273 5.25 -5.85 -11.96
C LEU A 273 4.25 -5.33 -13.00
N ASP A 274 4.31 -5.83 -14.24
CA ASP A 274 3.36 -5.45 -15.31
C ASP A 274 1.92 -5.77 -14.91
N ARG A 275 1.68 -6.96 -14.35
CA ARG A 275 0.34 -7.36 -13.89
C ARG A 275 -0.16 -6.48 -12.76
N ASN A 276 0.69 -6.15 -11.80
CA ASN A 276 0.33 -5.28 -10.67
C ASN A 276 0.04 -3.86 -11.15
N THR A 277 0.79 -3.36 -12.13
CA THR A 277 0.55 -2.06 -12.76
C THR A 277 -0.82 -2.01 -13.45
N VAL A 278 -1.17 -3.05 -14.22
CA VAL A 278 -2.48 -3.15 -14.88
C VAL A 278 -3.60 -3.19 -13.84
N GLN A 279 -3.44 -3.96 -12.77
CA GLN A 279 -4.43 -4.02 -11.69
C GLN A 279 -4.61 -2.66 -11.00
N LEU A 280 -3.52 -1.95 -10.72
CA LEU A 280 -3.59 -0.60 -10.17
C LEU A 280 -4.37 0.35 -11.08
N MET A 281 -4.11 0.32 -12.40
CA MET A 281 -4.83 1.14 -13.37
C MET A 281 -6.34 0.82 -13.41
N ILE A 282 -6.70 -0.47 -13.30
CA ILE A 282 -8.10 -0.90 -13.22
C ILE A 282 -8.76 -0.33 -11.96
N ASP A 283 -8.11 -0.45 -10.81
CA ASP A 283 -8.62 0.04 -9.53
C ASP A 283 -8.79 1.58 -9.55
N GLU A 284 -7.86 2.30 -10.16
CA GLU A 284 -7.94 3.75 -10.35
C GLU A 284 -9.14 4.16 -11.22
N MET A 285 -9.30 3.52 -12.38
CA MET A 285 -10.45 3.80 -13.26
C MET A 285 -11.78 3.47 -12.59
N GLN A 286 -11.84 2.41 -11.79
CA GLN A 286 -13.04 2.01 -11.08
C GLN A 286 -13.42 3.02 -9.99
N GLU A 287 -12.43 3.57 -9.29
CA GLU A 287 -12.65 4.62 -8.30
C GLU A 287 -13.12 5.93 -8.96
N GLU A 288 -12.50 6.36 -10.05
CA GLU A 288 -12.94 7.53 -10.82
C GLU A 288 -14.40 7.37 -11.28
N LEU A 289 -14.75 6.19 -11.79
CA LEU A 289 -16.12 5.88 -12.18
C LEU A 289 -17.09 6.01 -11.00
N ASN A 290 -16.71 5.50 -9.84
CA ASN A 290 -17.52 5.59 -8.63
C ASN A 290 -17.68 7.04 -8.15
N GLN A 291 -16.63 7.86 -8.23
CA GLN A 291 -16.70 9.28 -7.90
C GLN A 291 -17.64 10.05 -8.86
N VAL A 292 -17.55 9.76 -10.16
CA VAL A 292 -18.45 10.35 -11.15
C VAL A 292 -19.91 9.95 -10.87
N LYS A 293 -20.16 8.66 -10.59
CA LYS A 293 -21.49 8.18 -10.23
C LYS A 293 -22.06 8.89 -9.00
N ARG A 294 -21.27 9.08 -7.94
CA ARG A 294 -21.69 9.81 -6.74
C ARG A 294 -22.06 11.27 -7.08
N LYS A 295 -21.23 11.97 -7.84
CA LYS A 295 -21.51 13.34 -8.26
C LYS A 295 -22.80 13.45 -9.07
N VAL A 296 -23.02 12.54 -10.02
CA VAL A 296 -24.25 12.50 -10.82
C VAL A 296 -25.48 12.27 -9.93
N GLU A 297 -25.37 11.40 -8.92
CA GLU A 297 -26.50 11.15 -8.01
C GLU A 297 -26.77 12.35 -7.10
N GLU A 298 -25.74 13.02 -6.60
CA GLU A 298 -25.89 14.28 -5.84
C GLU A 298 -26.52 15.39 -6.68
N GLU A 299 -26.12 15.53 -7.95
CA GLU A 299 -26.73 16.51 -8.86
C GLU A 299 -28.20 16.18 -9.15
N LYS A 300 -28.54 14.91 -9.34
CA LYS A 300 -29.94 14.49 -9.50
C LYS A 300 -30.79 14.83 -8.28
N GLN A 301 -30.26 14.54 -7.07
CA GLN A 301 -30.97 14.86 -5.83
C GLN A 301 -31.18 16.35 -5.69
N LYS A 302 -30.18 17.19 -5.97
CA LYS A 302 -30.34 18.67 -5.97
C LYS A 302 -31.38 19.14 -6.98
N ALA A 303 -31.34 18.59 -8.20
CA ALA A 303 -32.31 18.94 -9.23
C ALA A 303 -33.76 18.54 -8.86
N GLU A 304 -33.94 17.43 -8.17
CA GLU A 304 -35.24 16.98 -7.66
C GLU A 304 -35.74 17.88 -6.54
N GLU A 305 -34.87 18.26 -5.60
CA GLU A 305 -35.18 19.22 -4.54
C GLU A 305 -35.57 20.61 -5.09
N GLU A 306 -34.84 21.08 -6.11
CA GLU A 306 -35.18 22.36 -6.78
C GLU A 306 -36.54 22.30 -7.48
N LYS A 307 -36.85 21.18 -8.16
CA LYS A 307 -38.16 20.97 -8.76
C LYS A 307 -39.29 20.96 -7.73
N GLN A 308 -39.09 20.29 -6.59
CA GLN A 308 -40.07 20.26 -5.51
C GLN A 308 -40.31 21.67 -4.94
N LYS A 309 -39.25 22.45 -4.70
CA LYS A 309 -39.37 23.84 -4.25
C LYS A 309 -40.09 24.70 -5.25
N ALA A 310 -39.78 24.60 -6.53
CA ALA A 310 -40.43 25.34 -7.59
C ALA A 310 -41.95 25.00 -7.69
N GLU A 311 -42.31 23.73 -7.55
CA GLU A 311 -43.69 23.27 -7.52
C GLU A 311 -44.46 23.80 -6.30
N GLU A 312 -43.84 23.80 -5.12
CA GLU A 312 -44.43 24.39 -3.90
C GLU A 312 -44.63 25.89 -4.04
N GLU A 313 -43.67 26.62 -4.61
CA GLU A 313 -43.81 28.06 -4.86
C GLU A 313 -44.94 28.35 -5.85
N ARG A 314 -45.06 27.56 -6.91
CA ARG A 314 -46.14 27.67 -7.87
C ARG A 314 -47.51 27.45 -7.21
N GLN A 315 -47.66 26.41 -6.40
CA GLN A 315 -48.88 26.12 -5.67
C GLN A 315 -49.24 27.26 -4.69
N LYS A 316 -48.25 27.85 -4.03
CA LYS A 316 -48.47 29.03 -3.16
C LYS A 316 -48.90 30.26 -3.95
N ALA A 317 -48.33 30.48 -5.14
CA ALA A 317 -48.71 31.56 -6.02
C ALA A 317 -50.17 31.39 -6.54
N GLU A 318 -50.55 30.21 -6.98
CA GLU A 318 -51.88 29.84 -7.43
C GLU A 318 -52.93 30.04 -6.31
N ARG A 319 -52.62 29.64 -5.06
CA ARG A 319 -53.52 29.88 -3.91
C ARG A 319 -53.71 31.39 -3.63
N LYS A 320 -52.63 32.17 -3.66
CA LYS A 320 -52.72 33.62 -3.47
C LYS A 320 -53.55 34.31 -4.56
N GLU A 321 -53.44 33.84 -5.79
CA GLU A 321 -54.22 34.36 -6.91
C GLU A 321 -55.73 34.06 -6.75
N GLN A 322 -56.07 32.83 -6.29
CA GLN A 322 -57.46 32.47 -5.97
C GLN A 322 -57.99 33.27 -4.81
N GLU A 323 -57.25 33.47 -3.72
CA GLU A 323 -57.70 34.33 -2.59
C GLU A 323 -57.93 35.79 -3.02
N LEU A 324 -57.06 36.29 -3.91
CA LEU A 324 -57.19 37.65 -4.44
C LEU A 324 -58.43 37.78 -5.31
N GLU A 325 -58.73 36.80 -6.16
CA GLU A 325 -59.92 36.80 -7.02
C GLU A 325 -61.21 36.66 -6.19
N GLU A 326 -61.22 35.81 -5.16
CA GLU A 326 -62.34 35.71 -4.22
C GLU A 326 -62.63 37.06 -3.49
N THR A 327 -61.54 37.71 -3.04
CA THR A 327 -61.61 39.00 -2.37
C THR A 327 -62.16 40.08 -3.32
N ARG A 328 -61.70 40.05 -4.57
CA ARG A 328 -62.20 40.98 -5.61
C ARG A 328 -63.68 40.79 -5.89
N GLN A 329 -64.15 39.56 -6.03
CA GLN A 329 -65.57 39.25 -6.23
C GLN A 329 -66.45 39.66 -5.05
N ALA A 330 -65.94 39.44 -3.80
CA ALA A 330 -66.62 39.89 -2.59
C ALA A 330 -66.72 41.40 -2.54
N TYR A 331 -65.67 42.11 -2.92
CA TYR A 331 -65.69 43.59 -3.00
C TYR A 331 -66.68 44.15 -4.09
N GLU A 332 -66.69 43.52 -5.26
CA GLU A 332 -67.67 43.89 -6.33
C GLU A 332 -69.09 43.62 -5.89
N LYS A 333 -69.41 42.56 -5.18
CA LYS A 333 -70.71 42.27 -4.59
C LYS A 333 -71.08 43.30 -3.54
N ALA A 334 -70.19 43.72 -2.70
CA ALA A 334 -70.40 44.74 -1.68
C ALA A 334 -70.73 46.14 -2.34
N LEU A 335 -69.96 46.50 -3.37
CA LEU A 335 -70.18 47.72 -4.13
C LEU A 335 -71.61 47.76 -4.78
N LYS A 336 -72.03 46.69 -5.44
CA LYS A 336 -73.38 46.57 -6.01
C LYS A 336 -74.46 46.71 -4.95
N ARG A 337 -74.19 46.13 -3.76
CA ARG A 337 -75.15 46.24 -2.65
C ARG A 337 -75.25 47.65 -2.11
N ILE A 338 -74.17 48.40 -2.05
CA ILE A 338 -74.17 49.82 -1.68
C ILE A 338 -74.93 50.63 -2.72
N GLU A 339 -74.69 50.45 -4.01
CA GLU A 339 -75.39 51.14 -5.08
C GLU A 339 -76.91 50.86 -5.06
N GLU A 340 -77.32 49.61 -4.76
CA GLU A 340 -78.76 49.27 -4.58
C GLU A 340 -79.37 49.97 -3.38
N LEU A 341 -78.69 50.12 -2.26
CA LEU A 341 -79.14 50.80 -1.08
C LEU A 341 -79.25 52.35 -1.31
N GLU A 342 -78.29 52.90 -2.02
CA GLU A 342 -78.36 54.35 -2.40
C GLU A 342 -79.48 54.70 -3.37
N ARG A 343 -79.92 53.74 -4.21
CA ARG A 343 -81.09 53.94 -5.11
C ARG A 343 -82.44 53.81 -4.43
N THR A 344 -82.44 53.20 -3.24
CA THR A 344 -83.70 52.98 -2.46
C THR A 344 -83.89 53.96 -1.29
N SER A 345 -82.92 54.82 -1.07
CA SER A 345 -82.99 55.98 -0.15
C SER A 345 -83.38 57.28 -0.91
#